data_f133d2f3265daf269400f205e9162333
#
_entry.id   f133d2f3265daf269400f205e9162333
#
_cell.length_a   1.000
_cell.length_b   1.000
_cell.length_c   1.000
_cell.angle_alpha   90.00
_cell.angle_beta   90.00
_cell.angle_gamma   90.00
#
_symmetry.space_group_name_H-M   'P 1'
#
loop_
_entity.id
_entity.type
_entity.pdbx_description
1 polymer ?
#
loop_
_entity_poly.entity_id
_entity_poly.type
_entity_poly.pdbx_seq_one_letter_code
_entity_poly.pdbx_strand_id
1 'polypeptide(L)'
;MAGTSTQSALQRRDVLKMGLGIGLVGMAGPAAAQSFEFKGSQRYPDSAIQILDPSFGKYRVYSAGVEQLATGFRWAEGPVWFGDGRYLLFSDIPNNRIMRYDEATGHTGVFRYPANFANGMCRDRQGRLIVCEHSVTRRVTRTEYDGKITVLADRYEGKRFNAPNDVVCKSDGSIWFTDPPFGITGNYEGEKAAPEMPHGVYRIDGQTGKITRVLEAVMPNGLAFSPDEKKLYLIARIPPKRLLFAYDVTPDGQLQNPTTVIDAGTIGALDGFRVDVDGNIWAGWGSSG
;
A
#
# COMPACT_ATOMS: atom_id res chain seq x y z
N MET A 1 5.18 60.47 40.29
CA MET A 1 3.96 59.70 39.98
C MET A 1 4.26 58.86 38.77
N ALA A 2 4.37 57.54 38.95
CA ALA A 2 4.77 56.60 37.98
C ALA A 2 3.53 56.10 37.21
N GLY A 3 3.59 56.15 35.88
CA GLY A 3 2.60 55.56 35.01
C GLY A 3 3.18 54.31 34.32
N THR A 4 2.85 53.16 34.83
CA THR A 4 3.20 51.85 34.25
C THR A 4 2.28 51.52 33.07
N SER A 5 2.81 51.48 31.86
CA SER A 5 2.11 50.96 30.71
C SER A 5 2.31 49.42 30.64
N THR A 6 1.28 48.68 30.96
CA THR A 6 1.18 47.23 30.72
C THR A 6 0.88 46.98 29.26
N GLN A 7 1.86 46.55 28.47
CA GLN A 7 1.62 45.92 27.21
C GLN A 7 1.08 44.51 27.47
N SER A 8 -0.19 44.28 27.19
CA SER A 8 -0.79 42.94 27.16
C SER A 8 -0.34 42.21 25.89
N ALA A 9 0.36 41.12 26.06
CA ALA A 9 0.69 40.20 24.96
C ALA A 9 -0.60 39.56 24.44
N LEU A 10 -0.96 39.88 23.22
CA LEU A 10 -2.05 39.21 22.47
C LEU A 10 -1.71 37.72 22.33
N GLN A 11 -2.52 36.87 22.91
CA GLN A 11 -2.39 35.43 22.75
C GLN A 11 -2.81 35.04 21.33
N ARG A 12 -2.16 34.01 20.75
CA ARG A 12 -2.42 33.48 19.39
C ARG A 12 -3.90 33.18 19.08
N ARG A 13 -4.75 33.07 20.10
CA ARG A 13 -6.20 32.90 19.99
C ARG A 13 -6.95 34.15 19.54
N ASP A 14 -6.43 35.34 19.78
CA ASP A 14 -7.12 36.61 19.47
C ASP A 14 -6.92 37.05 18.03
N VAL A 15 -5.84 36.56 17.36
CA VAL A 15 -5.56 36.85 15.95
C VAL A 15 -6.55 36.10 15.02
N LEU A 16 -7.10 34.95 15.47
CA LEU A 16 -8.07 34.17 14.70
C LEU A 16 -9.49 34.77 14.68
N LYS A 17 -9.80 35.73 15.52
CA LYS A 17 -11.14 36.38 15.60
C LYS A 17 -11.29 37.65 14.75
N MET A 18 -10.21 38.19 14.23
CA MET A 18 -10.25 39.45 13.44
C MET A 18 -10.23 39.23 11.91
N GLY A 19 -10.30 37.99 11.42
CA GLY A 19 -10.19 37.65 9.99
C GLY A 19 -11.48 37.20 9.32
N LEU A 20 -12.64 37.76 9.71
CA LEU A 20 -13.90 37.45 9.01
C LEU A 20 -14.26 38.60 8.04
N GLY A 21 -13.84 38.44 6.80
CA GLY A 21 -14.30 39.27 5.70
C GLY A 21 -13.21 39.49 4.65
N ILE A 22 -12.99 38.58 3.75
CA ILE A 22 -12.68 38.72 2.32
C ILE A 22 -12.20 37.36 1.79
N GLY A 23 -12.96 36.76 0.87
CA GLY A 23 -12.48 35.84 -0.18
C GLY A 23 -11.90 34.50 0.29
N LEU A 24 -12.73 33.45 0.30
CA LEU A 24 -12.32 32.04 0.33
C LEU A 24 -11.46 31.68 -0.88
N VAL A 25 -10.14 31.86 -0.76
CA VAL A 25 -9.18 31.03 -1.50
C VAL A 25 -8.62 30.08 -0.45
N GLY A 26 -9.05 28.80 -0.53
CA GLY A 26 -8.61 27.76 0.39
C GLY A 26 -7.11 27.49 0.23
N MET A 27 -6.28 28.16 1.00
CA MET A 27 -4.94 27.69 1.31
C MET A 27 -5.07 26.57 2.33
N ALA A 28 -4.98 25.31 1.87
CA ALA A 28 -4.68 24.21 2.76
C ALA A 28 -3.33 24.52 3.42
N GLY A 29 -3.36 24.95 4.67
CA GLY A 29 -2.14 25.09 5.48
C GLY A 29 -1.41 23.74 5.54
N PRO A 30 -0.09 23.71 5.74
CA PRO A 30 0.64 22.48 5.90
C PRO A 30 -0.02 21.67 7.02
N ALA A 31 -0.54 20.49 6.70
CA ALA A 31 -0.99 19.54 7.70
C ALA A 31 0.19 19.32 8.64
N ALA A 32 0.05 19.76 9.89
CA ALA A 32 1.04 19.48 10.91
C ALA A 32 1.14 17.96 11.00
N ALA A 33 2.29 17.41 10.62
CA ALA A 33 2.56 16.02 10.81
C ALA A 33 2.38 15.69 12.30
N GLN A 34 1.34 14.95 12.63
CA GLN A 34 1.17 14.45 13.99
C GLN A 34 2.36 13.55 14.27
N SER A 35 3.23 13.96 15.19
CA SER A 35 4.28 13.11 15.69
C SER A 35 3.62 11.98 16.48
N PHE A 36 3.59 10.78 15.91
CA PHE A 36 3.16 9.60 16.65
C PHE A 36 4.32 9.13 17.52
N GLU A 37 4.15 9.18 18.85
CA GLU A 37 5.07 8.58 19.79
C GLU A 37 4.63 7.15 20.06
N PHE A 38 5.36 6.18 19.52
CA PHE A 38 5.12 4.76 19.81
C PHE A 38 5.58 4.45 21.24
N LYS A 39 4.69 3.85 22.04
CA LYS A 39 5.02 3.31 23.38
C LYS A 39 4.78 1.81 23.35
N GLY A 40 5.85 1.04 23.43
CA GLY A 40 5.76 -0.41 23.55
C GLY A 40 4.98 -0.81 24.80
N SER A 41 4.24 -1.92 24.74
CA SER A 41 3.52 -2.46 25.89
C SER A 41 4.51 -2.93 26.96
N GLN A 42 4.22 -2.58 28.24
CA GLN A 42 4.97 -3.07 29.40
C GLN A 42 4.27 -4.24 30.09
N ARG A 43 3.15 -4.68 29.56
CA ARG A 43 2.33 -5.78 30.13
C ARG A 43 1.88 -6.71 29.02
N TYR A 44 1.73 -7.97 29.38
CA TYR A 44 1.15 -8.99 28.51
C TYR A 44 -0.20 -9.46 29.06
N PRO A 45 -1.18 -9.77 28.23
CA PRO A 45 -1.16 -9.59 26.76
C PRO A 45 -1.12 -8.11 26.38
N ASP A 46 -0.49 -7.79 25.24
CA ASP A 46 -0.41 -6.42 24.73
C ASP A 46 -1.81 -5.89 24.41
N SER A 47 -2.16 -4.74 24.98
CA SER A 47 -3.47 -4.11 24.78
C SER A 47 -3.66 -3.52 23.39
N ALA A 48 -2.58 -3.33 22.63
CA ALA A 48 -2.66 -2.95 21.22
C ALA A 48 -3.23 -4.08 20.34
N ILE A 49 -3.21 -5.33 20.81
CA ILE A 49 -3.77 -6.48 20.10
C ILE A 49 -5.17 -6.77 20.67
N GLN A 50 -6.19 -6.29 19.97
CA GLN A 50 -7.58 -6.50 20.35
C GLN A 50 -8.16 -7.74 19.67
N ILE A 51 -8.74 -8.65 20.46
CA ILE A 51 -9.45 -9.83 19.96
C ILE A 51 -10.93 -9.49 19.93
N LEU A 52 -11.47 -9.26 18.74
CA LEU A 52 -12.88 -8.99 18.52
C LEU A 52 -13.69 -10.29 18.41
N ASP A 53 -13.08 -11.37 17.90
CA ASP A 53 -13.67 -12.69 17.79
C ASP A 53 -12.73 -13.73 18.42
N PRO A 54 -13.23 -14.68 19.24
CA PRO A 54 -12.39 -15.69 19.90
C PRO A 54 -11.56 -16.56 18.95
N SER A 55 -11.99 -16.75 17.69
CA SER A 55 -11.24 -17.52 16.69
C SER A 55 -9.88 -16.92 16.37
N PHE A 56 -9.70 -15.61 16.53
CA PHE A 56 -8.42 -14.93 16.37
C PHE A 56 -7.40 -15.31 17.46
N GLY A 57 -7.85 -15.83 18.61
CA GLY A 57 -6.99 -16.14 19.76
C GLY A 57 -5.81 -17.06 19.43
N LYS A 58 -5.98 -17.98 18.47
CA LYS A 58 -4.90 -18.90 18.03
C LYS A 58 -3.72 -18.20 17.32
N TYR A 59 -3.93 -17.00 16.80
CA TYR A 59 -2.90 -16.21 16.10
C TYR A 59 -2.13 -15.28 17.03
N ARG A 60 -2.65 -15.06 18.25
CA ARG A 60 -1.98 -14.20 19.22
C ARG A 60 -1.06 -15.03 20.13
N VAL A 61 0.25 -14.75 20.06
CA VAL A 61 1.18 -15.22 21.08
C VAL A 61 1.01 -14.33 22.32
N TYR A 62 0.67 -14.93 23.48
CA TYR A 62 0.33 -14.18 24.69
C TYR A 62 1.44 -13.22 25.14
N SER A 63 2.70 -13.63 25.01
CA SER A 63 3.88 -12.85 25.39
C SER A 63 4.46 -11.98 24.28
N ALA A 64 3.82 -11.93 23.11
CA ALA A 64 4.25 -11.03 22.02
C ALA A 64 3.54 -9.66 22.14
N GLY A 65 4.28 -8.61 21.85
CA GLY A 65 3.79 -7.23 21.76
C GLY A 65 3.92 -6.67 20.34
N VAL A 66 3.33 -5.51 20.14
CA VAL A 66 3.57 -4.70 18.95
C VAL A 66 4.87 -3.92 19.15
N GLU A 67 5.81 -4.03 18.22
CA GLU A 67 7.12 -3.40 18.29
C GLU A 67 7.31 -2.44 17.12
N GLN A 68 7.88 -1.27 17.38
CA GLN A 68 8.34 -0.36 16.35
C GLN A 68 9.77 -0.73 15.96
N LEU A 69 9.95 -1.38 14.82
CA LEU A 69 11.25 -1.88 14.36
C LEU A 69 12.13 -0.79 13.73
N ALA A 70 11.53 0.21 13.07
CA ALA A 70 12.26 1.28 12.41
C ALA A 70 11.38 2.52 12.20
N THR A 71 12.02 3.66 11.99
CA THR A 71 11.41 4.96 11.71
C THR A 71 12.16 5.70 10.61
N GLY A 72 11.69 6.89 10.21
CA GLY A 72 12.36 7.74 9.22
C GLY A 72 11.91 7.50 7.79
N PHE A 73 10.70 6.95 7.61
CA PHE A 73 10.04 6.77 6.33
C PHE A 73 8.95 7.84 6.15
N ARG A 74 8.71 8.21 4.89
CA ARG A 74 7.60 9.12 4.55
C ARG A 74 6.31 8.37 4.31
N TRP A 75 6.38 7.18 3.68
CA TRP A 75 5.24 6.34 3.38
C TRP A 75 5.72 4.91 3.14
N ALA A 76 5.65 4.06 4.16
CA ALA A 76 6.05 2.66 4.07
C ALA A 76 4.92 1.82 3.47
N GLU A 77 5.22 1.12 2.37
CA GLU A 77 4.26 0.38 1.56
C GLU A 77 4.85 -0.93 1.01
N GLY A 78 3.98 -1.78 0.43
CA GLY A 78 4.36 -2.95 -0.34
C GLY A 78 5.30 -3.94 0.36
N PRO A 79 5.04 -4.34 1.61
CA PRO A 79 5.94 -5.23 2.33
C PRO A 79 6.00 -6.62 1.70
N VAL A 80 7.21 -7.17 1.56
CA VAL A 80 7.45 -8.53 1.09
C VAL A 80 8.54 -9.21 1.92
N TRP A 81 8.22 -10.39 2.46
CA TRP A 81 9.12 -11.17 3.29
C TRP A 81 9.93 -12.18 2.50
N PHE A 82 11.23 -12.23 2.76
CA PHE A 82 12.17 -13.20 2.21
C PHE A 82 12.63 -14.14 3.34
N GLY A 83 11.89 -15.24 3.52
CA GLY A 83 12.12 -16.17 4.63
C GLY A 83 13.49 -16.83 4.61
N ASP A 84 14.00 -17.15 3.42
CA ASP A 84 15.32 -17.78 3.24
C ASP A 84 16.47 -16.90 3.74
N GLY A 85 16.32 -15.58 3.56
CA GLY A 85 17.32 -14.59 4.00
C GLY A 85 16.94 -13.87 5.30
N ARG A 86 15.77 -14.18 5.89
CA ARG A 86 15.24 -13.56 7.10
C ARG A 86 15.24 -12.03 7.03
N TYR A 87 14.69 -11.46 5.94
CA TYR A 87 14.59 -10.02 5.78
C TYR A 87 13.26 -9.61 5.15
N LEU A 88 12.84 -8.40 5.49
CA LEU A 88 11.68 -7.72 4.92
C LEU A 88 12.17 -6.65 3.94
N LEU A 89 11.58 -6.61 2.74
CA LEU A 89 11.66 -5.44 1.88
C LEU A 89 10.36 -4.67 1.96
N PHE A 90 10.44 -3.35 1.87
CA PHE A 90 9.28 -2.46 1.80
C PHE A 90 9.65 -1.18 1.04
N SER A 91 8.67 -0.59 0.39
CA SER A 91 8.82 0.67 -0.34
C SER A 91 8.70 1.86 0.62
N ASP A 92 9.53 2.87 0.45
CA ASP A 92 9.35 4.21 1.00
C ASP A 92 9.14 5.15 -0.19
N ILE A 93 7.87 5.23 -0.64
CA ILE A 93 7.49 5.74 -1.96
C ILE A 93 7.99 7.16 -2.20
N PRO A 94 7.65 8.17 -1.36
CA PRO A 94 8.04 9.57 -1.66
C PRO A 94 9.55 9.81 -1.58
N ASN A 95 10.28 8.94 -0.89
CA ASN A 95 11.74 8.96 -0.86
C ASN A 95 12.37 8.16 -2.02
N ASN A 96 11.56 7.63 -2.92
CA ASN A 96 11.98 6.90 -4.12
C ASN A 96 12.96 5.75 -3.85
N ARG A 97 12.72 4.98 -2.79
CA ARG A 97 13.61 3.90 -2.35
C ARG A 97 12.86 2.67 -1.89
N ILE A 98 13.51 1.51 -2.02
CA ILE A 98 13.13 0.27 -1.36
C ILE A 98 14.05 0.07 -0.17
N MET A 99 13.48 -0.22 0.98
CA MET A 99 14.17 -0.45 2.24
C MET A 99 14.28 -1.95 2.53
N ARG A 100 15.29 -2.35 3.28
CA ARG A 100 15.46 -3.70 3.82
C ARG A 100 15.59 -3.61 5.33
N TYR A 101 14.77 -4.38 6.03
CA TYR A 101 14.95 -4.70 7.44
C TYR A 101 15.47 -6.14 7.56
N ASP A 102 16.59 -6.32 8.23
CA ASP A 102 17.20 -7.61 8.49
C ASP A 102 16.81 -8.08 9.90
N GLU A 103 16.08 -9.18 9.98
CA GLU A 103 15.54 -9.69 11.25
C GLU A 103 16.64 -10.17 12.20
N ALA A 104 17.74 -10.73 11.67
CA ALA A 104 18.81 -11.29 12.49
C ALA A 104 19.65 -10.20 13.20
N THR A 105 19.79 -9.04 12.57
CA THR A 105 20.62 -7.94 13.08
C THR A 105 19.81 -6.76 13.61
N GLY A 106 18.51 -6.69 13.28
CA GLY A 106 17.66 -5.52 13.54
C GLY A 106 18.00 -4.29 12.66
N HIS A 107 18.93 -4.43 11.70
CA HIS A 107 19.36 -3.32 10.88
C HIS A 107 18.35 -2.98 9.78
N THR A 108 18.08 -1.69 9.60
CA THR A 108 17.27 -1.19 8.48
C THR A 108 18.13 -0.30 7.58
N GLY A 109 18.21 -0.62 6.30
CA GLY A 109 18.98 0.13 5.31
C GLY A 109 18.31 0.22 3.95
N VAL A 110 18.91 1.00 3.04
CA VAL A 110 18.44 1.11 1.67
C VAL A 110 18.82 -0.14 0.88
N PHE A 111 17.82 -0.81 0.31
CA PHE A 111 18.03 -1.95 -0.61
C PHE A 111 18.22 -1.48 -2.06
N ARG A 112 17.40 -0.50 -2.50
CA ARG A 112 17.46 0.06 -3.87
C ARG A 112 17.14 1.56 -3.87
N TYR A 113 17.97 2.32 -4.60
CA TYR A 113 17.78 3.75 -4.87
C TYR A 113 18.47 4.11 -6.20
N PRO A 114 17.80 4.82 -7.14
CA PRO A 114 16.37 5.10 -7.15
C PRO A 114 15.54 3.84 -7.39
N ALA A 115 14.28 3.84 -6.95
CA ALA A 115 13.35 2.72 -7.07
C ALA A 115 12.16 3.02 -8.00
N ASN A 116 12.17 4.14 -8.71
CA ASN A 116 11.10 4.63 -9.59
C ASN A 116 9.75 4.70 -8.86
N PHE A 117 9.80 5.18 -7.61
CA PHE A 117 8.64 5.27 -6.73
C PHE A 117 7.93 3.92 -6.60
N ALA A 118 8.69 2.87 -6.33
CA ALA A 118 8.16 1.52 -6.12
C ALA A 118 7.07 1.52 -5.06
N ASN A 119 5.99 0.76 -5.29
CA ASN A 119 4.90 0.54 -4.36
C ASN A 119 4.81 -0.95 -4.01
N GLY A 120 3.79 -1.68 -4.47
CA GLY A 120 3.58 -3.07 -4.17
C GLY A 120 4.68 -3.99 -4.67
N MET A 121 4.98 -5.00 -3.88
CA MET A 121 6.00 -6.00 -4.19
C MET A 121 5.53 -7.40 -3.82
N CYS A 122 6.02 -8.41 -4.55
CA CYS A 122 5.85 -9.80 -4.19
C CYS A 122 7.09 -10.62 -4.60
N ARG A 123 7.12 -11.89 -4.18
CA ARG A 123 8.08 -12.88 -4.69
C ARG A 123 7.43 -13.71 -5.79
N ASP A 124 8.17 -13.99 -6.86
CA ASP A 124 7.74 -15.04 -7.79
C ASP A 124 8.02 -16.44 -7.23
N ARG A 125 7.65 -17.46 -7.97
CA ARG A 125 7.80 -18.87 -7.55
C ARG A 125 9.26 -19.33 -7.47
N GLN A 126 10.16 -18.59 -8.06
CA GLN A 126 11.62 -18.80 -7.98
C GLN A 126 12.28 -17.94 -6.90
N GLY A 127 11.50 -17.19 -6.12
CA GLY A 127 12.01 -16.33 -5.05
C GLY A 127 12.57 -14.98 -5.53
N ARG A 128 12.37 -14.59 -6.79
CA ARG A 128 12.82 -13.30 -7.32
C ARG A 128 11.83 -12.20 -6.95
N LEU A 129 12.34 -10.98 -6.79
CA LEU A 129 11.54 -9.82 -6.43
C LEU A 129 10.79 -9.28 -7.65
N ILE A 130 9.45 -9.18 -7.56
CA ILE A 130 8.58 -8.46 -8.48
C ILE A 130 8.22 -7.11 -7.84
N VAL A 131 8.26 -6.04 -8.63
CA VAL A 131 8.04 -4.66 -8.16
C VAL A 131 7.08 -3.94 -9.11
N CYS A 132 6.07 -3.29 -8.54
CA CYS A 132 5.32 -2.24 -9.21
C CYS A 132 6.09 -0.93 -9.11
N GLU A 133 6.67 -0.46 -10.21
CA GLU A 133 7.25 0.87 -10.32
C GLU A 133 6.12 1.85 -10.63
N HIS A 134 5.62 2.50 -9.58
CA HIS A 134 4.35 3.18 -9.49
C HIS A 134 4.27 4.45 -10.34
N SER A 135 5.38 5.20 -10.41
CA SER A 135 5.46 6.46 -11.16
C SER A 135 6.73 6.54 -12.00
N VAL A 136 6.87 7.59 -12.79
CA VAL A 136 7.96 7.83 -13.75
C VAL A 136 8.03 6.76 -14.82
N THR A 137 8.43 5.53 -14.48
CA THR A 137 8.51 4.39 -15.40
C THR A 137 7.18 3.71 -15.64
N ARG A 138 6.29 3.65 -14.63
CA ARG A 138 4.90 3.13 -14.71
C ARG A 138 4.88 1.70 -15.28
N ARG A 139 5.54 0.76 -14.60
CA ARG A 139 5.78 -0.59 -15.11
C ARG A 139 5.87 -1.64 -14.00
N VAL A 140 5.75 -2.91 -14.36
CA VAL A 140 6.04 -4.05 -13.48
C VAL A 140 7.38 -4.65 -13.89
N THR A 141 8.25 -4.86 -12.90
CA THR A 141 9.60 -5.37 -13.13
C THR A 141 9.90 -6.58 -12.27
N ARG A 142 10.91 -7.35 -12.68
CA ARG A 142 11.48 -8.46 -11.92
C ARG A 142 12.98 -8.24 -11.73
N THR A 143 13.46 -8.46 -10.52
CA THR A 143 14.90 -8.48 -10.23
C THR A 143 15.41 -9.90 -10.36
N GLU A 144 16.31 -10.12 -11.30
CA GLU A 144 16.94 -11.42 -11.54
C GLU A 144 18.00 -11.73 -10.47
N TYR A 145 18.48 -12.97 -10.41
CA TYR A 145 19.47 -13.39 -9.41
C TYR A 145 20.83 -12.66 -9.53
N ASP A 146 21.17 -12.20 -10.72
CA ASP A 146 22.36 -11.37 -10.97
C ASP A 146 22.15 -9.88 -10.65
N GLY A 147 20.97 -9.52 -10.16
CA GLY A 147 20.59 -8.14 -9.85
C GLY A 147 20.06 -7.34 -11.04
N LYS A 148 20.06 -7.89 -12.26
CA LYS A 148 19.48 -7.23 -13.44
C LYS A 148 17.97 -7.05 -13.27
N ILE A 149 17.46 -5.90 -13.73
CA ILE A 149 16.03 -5.61 -13.74
C ILE A 149 15.46 -5.95 -15.12
N THR A 150 14.52 -6.89 -15.15
CA THR A 150 13.75 -7.26 -16.34
C THR A 150 12.39 -6.58 -16.28
N VAL A 151 12.03 -5.84 -17.35
CA VAL A 151 10.70 -5.27 -17.50
C VAL A 151 9.74 -6.38 -17.93
N LEU A 152 8.69 -6.60 -17.15
CA LEU A 152 7.65 -7.60 -17.42
C LEU A 152 6.45 -6.99 -18.14
N ALA A 153 6.09 -5.75 -17.80
CA ALA A 153 4.99 -5.02 -18.40
C ALA A 153 5.20 -3.52 -18.23
N ASP A 154 5.18 -2.74 -19.31
CA ASP A 154 5.21 -1.27 -19.30
C ASP A 154 4.09 -0.66 -20.12
N ARG A 155 3.42 -1.44 -20.97
CA ARG A 155 2.33 -1.02 -21.86
C ARG A 155 1.28 -2.10 -22.02
N TYR A 156 0.07 -1.66 -22.30
CA TYR A 156 -1.03 -2.50 -22.76
C TYR A 156 -1.70 -1.83 -23.96
N GLU A 157 -1.83 -2.55 -25.07
CA GLU A 157 -2.38 -2.02 -26.34
C GLU A 157 -1.73 -0.70 -26.78
N GLY A 158 -0.41 -0.59 -26.63
CA GLY A 158 0.39 0.57 -27.01
C GLY A 158 0.37 1.74 -26.03
N LYS A 159 -0.50 1.74 -25.02
CA LYS A 159 -0.62 2.77 -23.98
C LYS A 159 0.17 2.40 -22.74
N ARG A 160 0.71 3.39 -22.04
CA ARG A 160 1.37 3.17 -20.74
C ARG A 160 0.35 2.85 -19.67
N PHE A 161 0.73 2.03 -18.70
CA PHE A 161 -0.05 1.87 -17.46
C PHE A 161 -0.20 3.20 -16.74
N ASN A 162 -1.23 3.32 -15.90
CA ASN A 162 -1.42 4.53 -15.10
C ASN A 162 -0.37 4.60 -13.98
N ALA A 163 -0.49 3.73 -12.99
CA ALA A 163 0.47 3.63 -11.89
C ALA A 163 0.34 2.24 -11.24
N PRO A 164 1.03 1.20 -11.77
CA PRO A 164 0.99 -0.13 -11.19
C PRO A 164 1.19 -0.07 -9.66
N ASN A 165 0.23 -0.62 -8.90
CA ASN A 165 0.14 -0.37 -7.47
C ASN A 165 0.49 -1.61 -6.63
N ASP A 166 -0.33 -2.66 -6.62
CA ASP A 166 -0.03 -3.91 -5.90
C ASP A 166 0.08 -5.10 -6.86
N VAL A 167 0.79 -6.14 -6.44
CA VAL A 167 1.14 -7.27 -7.30
C VAL A 167 1.19 -8.58 -6.53
N VAL A 168 0.71 -9.66 -7.17
CA VAL A 168 0.79 -11.02 -6.66
C VAL A 168 1.21 -11.98 -7.77
N CYS A 169 1.86 -13.08 -7.38
CA CYS A 169 2.28 -14.15 -8.27
C CYS A 169 1.49 -15.43 -7.96
N LYS A 170 0.80 -15.98 -8.97
CA LYS A 170 0.03 -17.21 -8.87
C LYS A 170 0.94 -18.43 -9.01
N SER A 171 0.47 -19.63 -8.59
CA SER A 171 1.24 -20.89 -8.67
C SER A 171 1.63 -21.31 -10.08
N ASP A 172 0.84 -20.91 -11.08
CA ASP A 172 1.11 -21.13 -12.51
C ASP A 172 2.18 -20.19 -13.08
N GLY A 173 2.76 -19.32 -12.25
CA GLY A 173 3.76 -18.32 -12.64
C GLY A 173 3.18 -17.05 -13.24
N SER A 174 1.87 -16.95 -13.42
CA SER A 174 1.25 -15.69 -13.85
C SER A 174 1.35 -14.61 -12.77
N ILE A 175 1.51 -13.37 -13.22
CA ILE A 175 1.67 -12.21 -12.35
C ILE A 175 0.45 -11.31 -12.54
N TRP A 176 -0.20 -10.95 -11.44
CA TRP A 176 -1.42 -10.15 -11.45
C TRP A 176 -1.15 -8.85 -10.71
N PHE A 177 -1.57 -7.73 -11.28
CA PHE A 177 -1.34 -6.42 -10.67
C PHE A 177 -2.50 -5.47 -10.90
N THR A 178 -2.61 -4.48 -10.02
CA THR A 178 -3.58 -3.38 -10.11
C THR A 178 -2.95 -2.14 -10.72
N ASP A 179 -3.74 -1.40 -11.51
CA ASP A 179 -3.30 -0.18 -12.19
C ASP A 179 -4.27 0.99 -11.93
N PRO A 180 -4.29 1.54 -10.71
CA PRO A 180 -5.00 2.79 -10.38
C PRO A 180 -4.17 4.01 -10.78
N PRO A 181 -4.69 5.26 -10.62
CA PRO A 181 -3.95 6.47 -10.98
C PRO A 181 -3.12 7.06 -9.83
N PHE A 182 -3.00 6.42 -8.66
CA PHE A 182 -2.45 7.07 -7.46
C PHE A 182 -1.09 7.73 -7.68
N GLY A 183 -0.13 7.04 -8.26
CA GLY A 183 1.23 7.54 -8.50
C GLY A 183 1.34 8.67 -9.53
N ILE A 184 0.24 9.02 -10.21
CA ILE A 184 0.22 10.09 -11.24
C ILE A 184 -0.78 11.21 -10.92
N THR A 185 -1.47 11.16 -9.79
CA THR A 185 -2.43 12.22 -9.40
C THR A 185 -1.75 13.48 -8.89
N GLY A 186 -0.53 13.36 -8.37
CA GLY A 186 0.27 14.44 -7.80
C GLY A 186 1.76 14.17 -7.92
N ASN A 187 2.56 15.01 -7.26
CA ASN A 187 4.03 14.89 -7.27
C ASN A 187 4.61 14.32 -5.97
N TYR A 188 3.77 13.85 -5.05
CA TYR A 188 4.23 13.31 -3.77
C TYR A 188 4.73 11.86 -3.90
N GLU A 189 4.03 11.05 -4.70
CA GLU A 189 4.35 9.65 -4.95
C GLU A 189 5.05 9.46 -6.31
N GLY A 190 5.57 10.54 -6.90
CA GLY A 190 6.24 10.52 -8.19
C GLY A 190 5.97 11.75 -9.04
N GLU A 191 5.67 11.58 -10.32
CA GLU A 191 5.41 12.66 -11.27
C GLU A 191 3.96 12.66 -11.73
N LYS A 192 3.30 13.80 -11.62
CA LYS A 192 1.93 13.97 -12.10
C LYS A 192 1.86 13.73 -13.61
N ALA A 193 0.89 12.90 -14.03
CA ALA A 193 0.61 12.62 -15.42
C ALA A 193 -0.89 12.41 -15.66
N ALA A 194 -1.31 12.46 -16.92
CA ALA A 194 -2.68 12.08 -17.28
C ALA A 194 -2.79 10.56 -17.40
N PRO A 195 -3.92 9.94 -16.94
CA PRO A 195 -4.23 8.56 -17.25
C PRO A 195 -4.34 8.33 -18.76
N GLU A 196 -3.79 7.21 -19.25
CA GLU A 196 -3.85 6.86 -20.66
C GLU A 196 -4.92 5.80 -20.96
N MET A 197 -5.41 5.12 -19.91
CA MET A 197 -6.41 4.06 -20.03
C MET A 197 -7.29 3.96 -18.78
N PRO A 198 -8.44 3.27 -18.84
CA PRO A 198 -9.23 2.96 -17.66
C PRO A 198 -8.42 2.19 -16.61
N HIS A 199 -8.74 2.42 -15.33
CA HIS A 199 -8.14 1.67 -14.23
C HIS A 199 -8.53 0.19 -14.32
N GLY A 200 -7.65 -0.70 -13.91
CA GLY A 200 -7.96 -2.12 -14.03
C GLY A 200 -7.03 -3.06 -13.27
N VAL A 201 -7.35 -4.34 -13.40
CA VAL A 201 -6.51 -5.45 -12.98
C VAL A 201 -5.98 -6.14 -14.22
N TYR A 202 -4.69 -6.39 -14.23
CA TYR A 202 -3.99 -7.00 -15.35
C TYR A 202 -3.34 -8.32 -14.93
N ARG A 203 -3.24 -9.26 -15.90
CA ARG A 203 -2.55 -10.53 -15.78
C ARG A 203 -1.44 -10.58 -16.83
N ILE A 204 -0.23 -10.92 -16.38
CA ILE A 204 0.89 -11.31 -17.24
C ILE A 204 0.94 -12.83 -17.23
N ASP A 205 0.82 -13.45 -18.37
CA ASP A 205 0.90 -14.91 -18.50
C ASP A 205 2.32 -15.40 -18.20
N GLY A 206 2.45 -16.39 -17.30
CA GLY A 206 3.75 -16.84 -16.79
C GLY A 206 4.62 -17.55 -17.83
N GLN A 207 4.05 -18.06 -18.92
CA GLN A 207 4.76 -18.78 -19.98
C GLN A 207 5.06 -17.90 -21.18
N THR A 208 4.06 -17.14 -21.62
CA THR A 208 4.12 -16.37 -22.87
C THR A 208 4.47 -14.91 -22.67
N GLY A 209 4.32 -14.40 -21.44
CA GLY A 209 4.45 -12.97 -21.13
C GLY A 209 3.31 -12.12 -21.68
N LYS A 210 2.25 -12.74 -22.26
CA LYS A 210 1.10 -11.99 -22.77
C LYS A 210 0.38 -11.26 -21.65
N ILE A 211 0.12 -9.98 -21.88
CA ILE A 211 -0.63 -9.14 -20.93
C ILE A 211 -2.11 -9.14 -21.32
N THR A 212 -2.98 -9.30 -20.34
CA THR A 212 -4.43 -9.24 -20.50
C THR A 212 -5.03 -8.37 -19.40
N ARG A 213 -5.92 -7.45 -19.74
CA ARG A 213 -6.76 -6.77 -18.76
C ARG A 213 -7.91 -7.71 -18.39
N VAL A 214 -7.92 -8.19 -17.15
CA VAL A 214 -8.91 -9.18 -16.67
C VAL A 214 -10.10 -8.54 -16.01
N LEU A 215 -9.96 -7.28 -15.57
CA LEU A 215 -11.06 -6.52 -14.96
C LEU A 215 -10.82 -5.01 -15.16
N GLU A 216 -11.88 -4.29 -15.52
CA GLU A 216 -11.94 -2.84 -15.35
C GLU A 216 -12.56 -2.54 -13.98
N ALA A 217 -11.84 -1.81 -13.13
CA ALA A 217 -12.24 -1.55 -11.75
C ALA A 217 -11.93 -0.13 -11.33
N VAL A 218 -12.81 0.49 -10.55
CA VAL A 218 -12.63 1.86 -10.10
C VAL A 218 -11.59 1.92 -8.97
N MET A 219 -10.45 2.55 -9.22
CA MET A 219 -9.36 2.74 -8.26
C MET A 219 -9.01 1.44 -7.50
N PRO A 220 -8.65 0.36 -8.23
CA PRO A 220 -8.25 -0.88 -7.58
C PRO A 220 -6.98 -0.66 -6.76
N ASN A 221 -6.87 -1.35 -5.60
CA ASN A 221 -5.73 -1.24 -4.70
C ASN A 221 -5.17 -2.65 -4.41
N GLY A 222 -5.12 -3.09 -3.16
CA GLY A 222 -4.61 -4.40 -2.80
C GLY A 222 -5.32 -5.55 -3.52
N LEU A 223 -4.57 -6.61 -3.86
CA LEU A 223 -5.10 -7.86 -4.39
C LEU A 223 -4.36 -9.07 -3.79
N ALA A 224 -5.07 -10.18 -3.61
CA ALA A 224 -4.47 -11.45 -3.17
C ALA A 224 -5.35 -12.64 -3.58
N PHE A 225 -4.74 -13.79 -3.80
CA PHE A 225 -5.46 -15.04 -4.01
C PHE A 225 -5.84 -15.71 -2.69
N SER A 226 -6.93 -16.49 -2.72
CA SER A 226 -7.18 -17.49 -1.68
C SER A 226 -6.07 -18.56 -1.68
N PRO A 227 -5.88 -19.33 -0.58
CA PRO A 227 -4.84 -20.36 -0.53
C PRO A 227 -4.95 -21.43 -1.62
N ASP A 228 -6.16 -21.76 -2.09
CA ASP A 228 -6.42 -22.68 -3.20
C ASP A 228 -6.41 -21.98 -4.56
N GLU A 229 -6.16 -20.67 -4.61
CA GLU A 229 -6.11 -19.82 -5.79
C GLU A 229 -7.37 -19.82 -6.67
N LYS A 230 -8.50 -20.30 -6.14
CA LYS A 230 -9.79 -20.29 -6.85
C LYS A 230 -10.52 -18.95 -6.73
N LYS A 231 -10.10 -18.11 -5.77
CA LYS A 231 -10.62 -16.76 -5.62
C LYS A 231 -9.51 -15.73 -5.71
N LEU A 232 -9.83 -14.59 -6.32
CA LEU A 232 -9.05 -13.37 -6.20
C LEU A 232 -9.83 -12.38 -5.34
N TYR A 233 -9.21 -11.95 -4.25
CA TYR A 233 -9.69 -10.84 -3.46
C TYR A 233 -9.12 -9.53 -4.02
N LEU A 234 -9.95 -8.50 -4.08
CA LEU A 234 -9.59 -7.20 -4.66
C LEU A 234 -10.23 -6.07 -3.85
N ILE A 235 -9.43 -5.11 -3.43
CA ILE A 235 -9.93 -3.85 -2.91
C ILE A 235 -10.15 -2.90 -4.08
N ALA A 236 -11.38 -2.39 -4.18
CA ALA A 236 -11.74 -1.38 -5.18
C ALA A 236 -12.81 -0.43 -4.61
N ARG A 237 -13.07 0.67 -5.32
CA ARG A 237 -14.08 1.65 -4.90
C ARG A 237 -15.37 1.46 -5.69
N ILE A 238 -16.48 1.52 -4.96
CA ILE A 238 -17.77 1.95 -5.51
C ILE A 238 -18.06 3.26 -4.78
N PRO A 239 -17.79 4.43 -5.39
CA PRO A 239 -17.88 5.70 -4.69
C PRO A 239 -19.22 5.91 -3.98
N PRO A 240 -19.19 6.39 -2.71
CA PRO A 240 -18.03 6.84 -1.96
C PRO A 240 -17.32 5.73 -1.17
N LYS A 241 -17.75 4.48 -1.26
CA LYS A 241 -17.28 3.35 -0.42
C LYS A 241 -16.02 2.68 -0.97
N ARG A 242 -15.21 2.12 -0.06
CA ARG A 242 -14.18 1.12 -0.37
C ARG A 242 -14.69 -0.26 0.01
N LEU A 243 -14.52 -1.20 -0.90
CA LEU A 243 -15.04 -2.56 -0.75
C LEU A 243 -13.92 -3.56 -1.00
N LEU A 244 -13.95 -4.66 -0.26
CA LEU A 244 -13.21 -5.86 -0.60
C LEU A 244 -14.14 -6.82 -1.32
N PHE A 245 -13.81 -7.14 -2.55
CA PHE A 245 -14.51 -8.11 -3.37
C PHE A 245 -13.78 -9.45 -3.39
N ALA A 246 -14.52 -10.53 -3.56
CA ALA A 246 -14.02 -11.83 -3.98
C ALA A 246 -14.57 -12.15 -5.37
N TYR A 247 -13.69 -12.55 -6.27
CA TYR A 247 -14.01 -13.03 -7.62
C TYR A 247 -13.63 -14.50 -7.73
N ASP A 248 -14.43 -15.30 -8.43
CA ASP A 248 -14.02 -16.63 -8.85
C ASP A 248 -12.98 -16.51 -9.98
N VAL A 249 -11.93 -17.29 -9.90
CA VAL A 249 -10.86 -17.34 -10.92
C VAL A 249 -11.08 -18.56 -11.79
N THR A 250 -11.35 -18.36 -13.07
CA THR A 250 -11.51 -19.45 -14.02
C THR A 250 -10.17 -20.08 -14.41
N PRO A 251 -10.15 -21.32 -14.97
CA PRO A 251 -8.91 -21.94 -15.41
C PRO A 251 -8.13 -21.16 -16.48
N ASP A 252 -8.81 -20.37 -17.29
CA ASP A 252 -8.21 -19.48 -18.30
C ASP A 252 -7.82 -18.10 -17.73
N GLY A 253 -8.02 -17.90 -16.43
CA GLY A 253 -7.60 -16.68 -15.72
C GLY A 253 -8.54 -15.51 -15.90
N GLN A 254 -9.84 -15.74 -16.10
CA GLN A 254 -10.88 -14.71 -16.06
C GLN A 254 -11.44 -14.56 -14.65
N LEU A 255 -12.00 -13.39 -14.33
CA LEU A 255 -12.66 -13.10 -13.08
C LEU A 255 -14.18 -13.08 -13.26
N GLN A 256 -14.90 -13.82 -12.40
CA GLN A 256 -16.35 -13.98 -12.47
C GLN A 256 -16.97 -13.86 -11.06
N ASN A 257 -18.30 -13.74 -11.02
CA ASN A 257 -19.12 -13.82 -9.80
C ASN A 257 -18.63 -12.92 -8.65
N PRO A 258 -18.51 -11.60 -8.84
CA PRO A 258 -18.09 -10.72 -7.78
C PRO A 258 -19.02 -10.77 -6.58
N THR A 259 -18.45 -10.95 -5.39
CA THR A 259 -19.18 -10.86 -4.12
C THR A 259 -18.47 -9.87 -3.20
N THR A 260 -19.23 -9.05 -2.47
CA THR A 260 -18.64 -8.17 -1.46
C THR A 260 -18.35 -8.97 -0.19
N VAL A 261 -17.09 -8.99 0.21
CA VAL A 261 -16.62 -9.64 1.45
C VAL A 261 -16.64 -8.65 2.61
N ILE A 262 -16.15 -7.42 2.38
CA ILE A 262 -16.12 -6.36 3.38
C ILE A 262 -16.61 -5.06 2.73
N ASP A 263 -17.56 -4.40 3.41
CA ASP A 263 -17.93 -3.01 3.12
C ASP A 263 -17.29 -2.12 4.21
N ALA A 264 -16.20 -1.43 3.85
CA ALA A 264 -15.50 -0.52 4.75
C ALA A 264 -16.23 0.84 4.90
N GLY A 265 -17.37 1.00 4.25
CA GLY A 265 -18.15 2.24 4.29
C GLY A 265 -17.42 3.42 3.64
N THR A 266 -17.70 4.61 4.15
CA THR A 266 -17.12 5.87 3.65
C THR A 266 -15.89 6.32 4.46
N ILE A 267 -15.70 5.78 5.67
CA ILE A 267 -14.67 6.18 6.62
C ILE A 267 -13.49 5.20 6.56
N GLY A 268 -13.78 3.90 6.36
CA GLY A 268 -12.76 2.86 6.28
C GLY A 268 -11.85 3.04 5.06
N ALA A 269 -10.56 2.84 5.26
CA ALA A 269 -9.54 3.00 4.23
C ALA A 269 -8.78 1.68 4.02
N LEU A 270 -9.49 0.63 3.59
CA LEU A 270 -8.86 -0.61 3.11
C LEU A 270 -7.84 -0.29 2.03
N ASP A 271 -6.63 -0.86 2.15
CA ASP A 271 -5.47 -0.58 1.31
C ASP A 271 -4.79 -1.87 0.83
N GLY A 272 -3.50 -2.07 1.07
CA GLY A 272 -2.82 -3.33 0.82
C GLY A 272 -3.24 -4.43 1.81
N PHE A 273 -3.21 -5.69 1.38
CA PHE A 273 -3.50 -6.83 2.23
C PHE A 273 -2.80 -8.11 1.76
N ARG A 274 -2.76 -9.11 2.62
CA ARG A 274 -2.32 -10.48 2.28
C ARG A 274 -3.28 -11.51 2.88
N VAL A 275 -3.27 -12.71 2.33
CA VAL A 275 -4.05 -13.85 2.79
C VAL A 275 -3.09 -14.89 3.35
N ASP A 276 -3.35 -15.38 4.56
CA ASP A 276 -2.56 -16.44 5.18
C ASP A 276 -2.98 -17.84 4.71
N VAL A 277 -2.27 -18.86 5.16
CA VAL A 277 -2.55 -20.27 4.76
C VAL A 277 -3.89 -20.80 5.25
N ASP A 278 -4.47 -20.18 6.28
CA ASP A 278 -5.79 -20.52 6.80
C ASP A 278 -6.91 -19.76 6.07
N GLY A 279 -6.57 -18.86 5.14
CA GLY A 279 -7.52 -18.03 4.39
C GLY A 279 -7.92 -16.74 5.08
N ASN A 280 -7.24 -16.35 6.16
CA ASN A 280 -7.52 -15.07 6.83
C ASN A 280 -6.90 -13.91 6.05
N ILE A 281 -7.58 -12.78 6.11
CA ILE A 281 -7.15 -11.54 5.46
C ILE A 281 -6.47 -10.63 6.49
N TRP A 282 -5.22 -10.28 6.22
CA TRP A 282 -4.43 -9.31 6.98
C TRP A 282 -4.30 -8.03 6.18
N ALA A 283 -5.04 -6.99 6.56
CA ALA A 283 -5.19 -5.77 5.77
C ALA A 283 -4.70 -4.53 6.51
N GLY A 284 -4.07 -3.62 5.77
CA GLY A 284 -3.88 -2.25 6.21
C GLY A 284 -5.23 -1.52 6.26
N TRP A 285 -5.47 -0.82 7.38
CA TRP A 285 -6.68 -0.05 7.58
C TRP A 285 -6.30 1.39 7.97
N GLY A 286 -6.20 2.28 6.99
CA GLY A 286 -5.78 3.65 7.20
C GLY A 286 -6.87 4.55 7.78
N SER A 287 -6.45 5.64 8.41
CA SER A 287 -7.21 6.83 8.85
C SER A 287 -8.34 6.65 9.86
N SER A 288 -8.78 5.46 10.19
CA SER A 288 -9.93 5.21 11.10
C SER A 288 -9.80 3.91 11.91
N GLY A 289 -8.64 3.28 11.88
CA GLY A 289 -8.37 2.06 12.66
C GLY A 289 -8.04 2.32 14.11
#